data_3da6fd9933054556687c484f60117a26
#
_entry.id   3da6fd9933054556687c484f60117a26
#
_cell.length_a   1.000
_cell.length_b   1.000
_cell.length_c   1.000
_cell.angle_alpha   90.00
_cell.angle_beta   90.00
_cell.angle_gamma   90.00
#
_symmetry.space_group_name_H-M   'P 1'
#
loop_
_entity.id
_entity.type
_entity.pdbx_description
1 polymer ?
#
loop_
_entity_poly.entity_id
_entity_poly.type
_entity_poly.pdbx_seq_one_letter_code
_entity_poly.pdbx_strand_id
1 'polypeptide(L)'
;MDFATGAPVYRTADVERGYESIVAYIREVTGQYGIDPGQIYLMGFSQGAIMSYYTLWRSPELIGGIIALSGRLLSEIDVEAIDQSRYSTKRAFIGHGTEDRVMPVGASELTSQFVRDIGLSPTLRYYLAGHTITRDEIADIVEWLDEHTHTT
;
A
#
# COMPACT_ATOMS: atom_id res chain seq x y z
N MET A 1 -17.48 -1.17 -13.91
CA MET A 1 -17.05 -2.57 -13.75
C MET A 1 -16.53 -3.08 -15.07
N ASP A 2 -15.40 -3.71 -15.06
CA ASP A 2 -14.95 -4.52 -16.19
C ASP A 2 -15.87 -5.74 -16.25
N PHE A 3 -16.64 -5.87 -17.33
CA PHE A 3 -17.62 -6.95 -17.49
C PHE A 3 -16.97 -8.34 -17.68
N ALA A 4 -15.67 -8.40 -17.99
CA ALA A 4 -14.95 -9.65 -18.16
C ALA A 4 -14.38 -10.19 -16.83
N THR A 5 -14.02 -9.30 -15.88
CA THR A 5 -13.34 -9.68 -14.63
C THR A 5 -14.14 -9.35 -13.38
N GLY A 6 -15.24 -8.60 -13.50
CA GLY A 6 -16.02 -8.09 -12.37
C GLY A 6 -15.28 -7.03 -11.53
N ALA A 7 -14.06 -6.67 -11.90
CA ALA A 7 -13.25 -5.71 -11.16
C ALA A 7 -13.75 -4.27 -11.39
N PRO A 8 -13.69 -3.40 -10.37
CA PRO A 8 -13.99 -1.99 -10.56
C PRO A 8 -12.99 -1.38 -11.53
N VAL A 9 -13.50 -0.69 -12.57
CA VAL A 9 -12.68 0.11 -13.48
C VAL A 9 -12.48 1.48 -12.85
N TYR A 10 -11.24 1.84 -12.59
CA TYR A 10 -10.89 3.18 -12.13
C TYR A 10 -10.54 4.04 -13.34
N ARG A 11 -11.09 5.26 -13.39
CA ARG A 11 -10.67 6.23 -14.38
C ARG A 11 -9.33 6.83 -13.94
N THR A 12 -8.37 6.89 -14.83
CA THR A 12 -7.04 7.46 -14.56
C THR A 12 -7.12 8.85 -13.93
N ALA A 13 -8.06 9.69 -14.39
CA ALA A 13 -8.27 11.02 -13.82
C ALA A 13 -8.73 11.00 -12.35
N ASP A 14 -9.47 9.97 -11.92
CA ASP A 14 -9.89 9.82 -10.52
C ASP A 14 -8.73 9.35 -9.65
N VAL A 15 -7.90 8.46 -10.18
CA VAL A 15 -6.66 7.99 -9.53
C VAL A 15 -5.69 9.17 -9.32
N GLU A 16 -5.47 9.97 -10.36
CA GLU A 16 -4.59 11.15 -10.27
C GLU A 16 -5.09 12.16 -9.24
N ARG A 17 -6.38 12.48 -9.22
CA ARG A 17 -6.95 13.38 -8.21
C ARG A 17 -6.80 12.84 -6.78
N GLY A 18 -7.01 11.55 -6.59
CA GLY A 18 -6.80 10.89 -5.30
C GLY A 18 -5.35 10.97 -4.85
N TYR A 19 -4.43 10.67 -5.75
CA TYR A 19 -3.00 10.76 -5.50
C TYR A 19 -2.56 12.20 -5.16
N GLU A 20 -2.97 13.19 -5.95
CA GLU A 20 -2.68 14.60 -5.69
C GLU A 20 -3.17 15.04 -4.30
N SER A 21 -4.37 14.61 -3.90
CA SER A 21 -4.94 14.90 -2.59
C SER A 21 -4.12 14.27 -1.46
N ILE A 22 -3.67 13.01 -1.61
CA ILE A 22 -2.81 12.33 -0.64
C ILE A 22 -1.47 13.06 -0.50
N VAL A 23 -0.84 13.39 -1.63
CA VAL A 23 0.44 14.11 -1.64
C VAL A 23 0.33 15.48 -1.00
N ALA A 24 -0.72 16.24 -1.32
CA ALA A 24 -0.97 17.56 -0.73
C ALA A 24 -1.12 17.46 0.79
N TYR A 25 -1.90 16.50 1.29
CA TYR A 25 -2.10 16.26 2.70
C TYR A 25 -0.80 15.88 3.43
N ILE A 26 -0.01 14.94 2.86
CA ILE A 26 1.28 14.55 3.45
C ILE A 26 2.20 15.78 3.57
N ARG A 27 2.32 16.57 2.51
CA ARG A 27 3.17 17.77 2.52
C ARG A 27 2.71 18.81 3.53
N GLU A 28 1.40 18.99 3.66
CA GLU A 28 0.83 19.90 4.67
C GLU A 28 1.18 19.45 6.09
N VAL A 29 0.94 18.17 6.41
CA VAL A 29 1.21 17.60 7.75
C VAL A 29 2.71 17.61 8.06
N THR A 30 3.56 17.19 7.13
CA THR A 30 5.02 17.23 7.32
C THR A 30 5.54 18.65 7.53
N GLY A 31 5.06 19.60 6.74
CA GLY A 31 5.44 21.02 6.86
C GLY A 31 4.95 21.66 8.16
N GLN A 32 3.72 21.36 8.57
CA GLN A 32 3.12 21.97 9.77
C GLN A 32 3.72 21.42 11.07
N TYR A 33 4.03 20.13 11.12
CA TYR A 33 4.46 19.47 12.37
C TYR A 33 5.94 19.07 12.37
N GLY A 34 6.68 19.31 11.30
CA GLY A 34 8.09 18.97 11.19
C GLY A 34 8.34 17.44 11.23
N ILE A 35 7.41 16.64 10.70
CA ILE A 35 7.51 15.18 10.73
C ILE A 35 8.47 14.72 9.64
N ASP A 36 9.38 13.80 9.99
CA ASP A 36 10.22 13.10 9.02
C ASP A 36 9.34 12.22 8.12
N PRO A 37 9.38 12.40 6.79
CA PRO A 37 8.66 11.54 5.85
C PRO A 37 8.92 10.05 6.05
N GLY A 38 10.12 9.67 6.48
CA GLY A 38 10.47 8.28 6.80
C GLY A 38 9.63 7.65 7.91
N GLN A 39 8.94 8.46 8.71
CA GLN A 39 8.06 8.01 9.80
C GLN A 39 6.57 8.03 9.42
N ILE A 40 6.23 8.37 8.18
CA ILE A 40 4.86 8.38 7.69
C ILE A 40 4.54 7.05 7.01
N TYR A 41 3.49 6.38 7.46
CA TYR A 41 2.97 5.17 6.84
C TYR A 41 1.57 5.40 6.31
N LEU A 42 1.34 5.01 5.04
CA LEU A 42 0.01 5.05 4.45
C LEU A 42 -0.70 3.72 4.71
N MET A 43 -1.74 3.74 5.52
CA MET A 43 -2.60 2.58 5.70
C MET A 43 -3.85 2.71 4.84
N GLY A 44 -4.14 1.68 4.04
CA GLY A 44 -5.31 1.65 3.19
C GLY A 44 -5.95 0.26 3.12
N PHE A 45 -7.28 0.23 3.07
CA PHE A 45 -8.09 -0.97 2.86
C PHE A 45 -8.76 -0.89 1.49
N SER A 46 -8.76 -2.00 0.74
CA SER A 46 -9.43 -2.12 -0.56
C SER A 46 -8.95 -1.03 -1.53
N GLN A 47 -9.77 -0.07 -1.88
CA GLN A 47 -9.41 1.08 -2.73
C GLN A 47 -8.29 1.94 -2.10
N GLY A 48 -8.29 2.10 -0.77
CA GLY A 48 -7.22 2.78 -0.05
C GLY A 48 -5.86 2.08 -0.18
N ALA A 49 -5.85 0.74 -0.18
CA ALA A 49 -4.63 -0.04 -0.42
C ALA A 49 -4.10 0.16 -1.85
N ILE A 50 -4.98 0.22 -2.85
CA ILE A 50 -4.62 0.53 -4.23
C ILE A 50 -3.90 1.88 -4.30
N MET A 51 -4.44 2.91 -3.64
CA MET A 51 -3.84 4.24 -3.60
C MET A 51 -2.52 4.27 -2.81
N SER A 52 -2.36 3.42 -1.78
CA SER A 52 -1.11 3.28 -1.06
C SER A 52 0.01 2.71 -1.95
N TYR A 53 -0.27 1.67 -2.74
CA TYR A 53 0.69 1.16 -3.74
C TYR A 53 1.04 2.21 -4.79
N TYR A 54 0.04 2.93 -5.29
CA TYR A 54 0.25 3.97 -6.30
C TYR A 54 1.11 5.12 -5.77
N THR A 55 0.88 5.53 -4.52
CA THR A 55 1.67 6.58 -3.86
C THR A 55 3.10 6.10 -3.58
N LEU A 56 3.29 4.87 -3.10
CA LEU A 56 4.62 4.28 -2.91
C LEU A 56 5.41 4.25 -4.22
N TRP A 57 4.76 3.87 -5.32
CA TRP A 57 5.40 3.84 -6.64
C TRP A 57 5.81 5.23 -7.14
N ARG A 58 4.91 6.22 -7.02
CA ARG A 58 5.11 7.57 -7.57
C ARG A 58 6.01 8.44 -6.72
N SER A 59 5.82 8.43 -5.41
CA SER A 59 6.45 9.35 -4.46
C SER A 59 6.96 8.65 -3.20
N PRO A 60 7.87 7.67 -3.32
CA PRO A 60 8.41 6.96 -2.15
C PRO A 60 9.13 7.89 -1.17
N GLU A 61 9.64 9.03 -1.63
CA GLU A 61 10.32 10.02 -0.78
C GLU A 61 9.42 10.67 0.26
N LEU A 62 8.10 10.61 0.08
CA LEU A 62 7.13 11.25 0.98
C LEU A 62 6.71 10.36 2.16
N ILE A 63 7.06 9.06 2.13
CA ILE A 63 6.59 8.09 3.12
C ILE A 63 7.69 7.12 3.54
N GLY A 64 7.58 6.58 4.75
CA GLY A 64 8.42 5.48 5.25
C GLY A 64 7.96 4.12 4.77
N GLY A 65 6.68 3.97 4.46
CA GLY A 65 6.13 2.71 3.97
C GLY A 65 4.62 2.71 3.83
N ILE A 66 4.10 1.51 3.55
CA ILE A 66 2.67 1.27 3.38
C ILE A 66 2.17 0.10 4.22
N ILE A 67 0.90 0.17 4.59
CA ILE A 67 0.12 -0.92 5.16
C ILE A 67 -1.08 -1.10 4.24
N ALA A 68 -1.02 -2.12 3.38
CA ALA A 68 -1.97 -2.32 2.30
C ALA A 68 -2.81 -3.56 2.56
N LEU A 69 -4.12 -3.36 2.81
CA LEU A 69 -5.04 -4.40 3.22
C LEU A 69 -6.08 -4.68 2.12
N SER A 70 -6.19 -5.93 1.70
CA SER A 70 -7.16 -6.40 0.67
C SER A 70 -7.17 -5.53 -0.60
N GLY A 71 -5.98 -5.16 -1.09
CA GLY A 71 -5.80 -4.33 -2.27
C GLY A 71 -5.26 -5.07 -3.49
N ARG A 72 -5.02 -4.31 -4.56
CA ARG A 72 -4.36 -4.75 -5.79
C ARG A 72 -3.56 -3.62 -6.41
N LEU A 73 -2.71 -3.96 -7.37
CA LEU A 73 -2.03 -2.96 -8.19
C LEU A 73 -2.98 -2.38 -9.26
N LEU A 74 -2.70 -1.15 -9.66
CA LEU A 74 -3.25 -0.59 -10.89
C LEU A 74 -2.38 -0.99 -12.08
N SER A 75 -3.02 -1.11 -13.26
CA SER A 75 -2.33 -1.42 -14.51
C SER A 75 -1.39 -0.31 -14.98
N GLU A 76 -1.55 0.88 -14.46
CA GLU A 76 -0.72 2.05 -14.76
C GLU A 76 0.66 2.02 -14.10
N ILE A 77 0.87 1.11 -13.13
CA ILE A 77 2.16 0.96 -12.47
C ILE A 77 3.13 0.24 -13.41
N ASP A 78 4.13 0.97 -13.88
CA ASP A 78 5.20 0.45 -14.71
C ASP A 78 6.38 -0.01 -13.84
N VAL A 79 6.60 -1.33 -13.82
CA VAL A 79 7.65 -1.97 -13.01
C VAL A 79 9.02 -1.93 -13.69
N GLU A 80 9.06 -1.84 -15.01
CA GLU A 80 10.33 -1.94 -15.78
C GLU A 80 11.20 -0.67 -15.67
N ALA A 81 10.59 0.49 -15.36
CA ALA A 81 11.28 1.78 -15.27
C ALA A 81 11.65 2.19 -13.84
N ILE A 82 11.68 1.25 -12.87
CA ILE A 82 11.86 1.57 -11.46
C ILE A 82 13.34 1.67 -11.07
N ASP A 83 13.71 2.81 -10.48
CA ASP A 83 14.98 2.96 -9.75
C ASP A 83 14.84 2.41 -8.33
N GLN A 84 15.31 1.19 -8.11
CA GLN A 84 15.23 0.50 -6.81
C GLN A 84 15.90 1.27 -5.67
N SER A 85 16.86 2.14 -5.94
CA SER A 85 17.54 2.92 -4.91
C SER A 85 16.59 3.84 -4.12
N ARG A 86 15.49 4.27 -4.74
CA ARG A 86 14.46 5.11 -4.11
C ARG A 86 13.66 4.39 -3.02
N TYR A 87 13.71 3.06 -3.00
CA TYR A 87 12.88 2.23 -2.11
C TYR A 87 13.66 1.54 -1.00
N SER A 88 14.99 1.64 -0.99
CA SER A 88 15.88 0.88 -0.11
C SER A 88 15.59 1.03 1.40
N THR A 89 14.97 2.14 1.80
CA THR A 89 14.59 2.41 3.21
C THR A 89 13.10 2.24 3.48
N LYS A 90 12.33 1.85 2.45
CA LYS A 90 10.86 1.75 2.56
C LYS A 90 10.45 0.39 3.08
N ARG A 91 9.23 0.33 3.65
CA ARG A 91 8.68 -0.88 4.25
C ARG A 91 7.25 -1.10 3.77
N ALA A 92 6.83 -2.36 3.74
CA ALA A 92 5.48 -2.71 3.33
C ALA A 92 4.93 -3.85 4.19
N PHE A 93 3.75 -3.62 4.76
CA PHE A 93 2.89 -4.66 5.32
C PHE A 93 1.74 -4.92 4.35
N ILE A 94 1.49 -6.18 4.02
CA ILE A 94 0.42 -6.59 3.10
C ILE A 94 -0.45 -7.60 3.84
N GLY A 95 -1.71 -7.27 4.08
CA GLY A 95 -2.70 -8.13 4.71
C GLY A 95 -3.82 -8.51 3.75
N HIS A 96 -4.33 -9.76 3.82
CA HIS A 96 -5.41 -10.20 2.93
C HIS A 96 -6.24 -11.32 3.56
N GLY A 97 -7.57 -11.24 3.38
CA GLY A 97 -8.48 -12.32 3.75
C GLY A 97 -8.46 -13.47 2.74
N THR A 98 -8.30 -14.71 3.22
CA THR A 98 -8.23 -15.90 2.34
C THR A 98 -9.56 -16.23 1.65
N GLU A 99 -10.67 -15.74 2.21
CA GLU A 99 -12.03 -15.92 1.67
C GLU A 99 -12.59 -14.64 1.04
N ASP A 100 -11.71 -13.68 0.70
CA ASP A 100 -12.11 -12.42 0.08
C ASP A 100 -12.66 -12.67 -1.34
N ARG A 101 -13.97 -12.39 -1.50
CA ARG A 101 -14.68 -12.54 -2.77
C ARG A 101 -14.80 -11.23 -3.56
N VAL A 102 -14.41 -10.12 -2.96
CA VAL A 102 -14.40 -8.78 -3.61
C VAL A 102 -13.05 -8.54 -4.26
N MET A 103 -11.98 -8.83 -3.51
CA MET A 103 -10.61 -8.75 -3.98
C MET A 103 -9.96 -10.12 -3.83
N PRO A 104 -9.84 -10.91 -4.90
CA PRO A 104 -9.28 -12.26 -4.81
C PRO A 104 -7.89 -12.28 -4.19
N VAL A 105 -7.63 -13.25 -3.31
CA VAL A 105 -6.36 -13.36 -2.55
C VAL A 105 -5.12 -13.41 -3.44
N GLY A 106 -5.22 -13.93 -4.66
CA GLY A 106 -4.14 -13.90 -5.65
C GLY A 106 -3.65 -12.50 -5.99
N ALA A 107 -4.45 -11.45 -5.76
CA ALA A 107 -4.00 -10.07 -5.94
C ALA A 107 -2.88 -9.70 -4.95
N SER A 108 -2.91 -10.22 -3.71
CA SER A 108 -1.87 -9.97 -2.71
C SER A 108 -0.54 -10.63 -3.06
N GLU A 109 -0.56 -11.75 -3.75
CA GLU A 109 0.67 -12.40 -4.26
C GLU A 109 1.33 -11.54 -5.33
N LEU A 110 0.53 -11.00 -6.27
CA LEU A 110 1.02 -10.08 -7.31
C LEU A 110 1.56 -8.77 -6.71
N THR A 111 0.85 -8.19 -5.73
CA THR A 111 1.32 -6.97 -5.06
C THR A 111 2.58 -7.24 -4.23
N SER A 112 2.67 -8.38 -3.56
CA SER A 112 3.86 -8.79 -2.83
C SER A 112 5.06 -9.01 -3.76
N GLN A 113 4.83 -9.57 -4.95
CA GLN A 113 5.89 -9.71 -5.95
C GLN A 113 6.35 -8.33 -6.44
N PHE A 114 5.43 -7.43 -6.78
CA PHE A 114 5.75 -6.06 -7.14
C PHE A 114 6.63 -5.36 -6.08
N VAL A 115 6.25 -5.48 -4.81
CA VAL A 115 7.00 -4.86 -3.71
C VAL A 115 8.43 -5.43 -3.61
N ARG A 116 8.61 -6.74 -3.88
CA ARG A 116 9.94 -7.34 -4.00
C ARG A 116 10.72 -6.84 -5.22
N ASP A 117 10.06 -6.71 -6.35
CA ASP A 117 10.68 -6.27 -7.61
C ASP A 117 11.23 -4.83 -7.51
N ILE A 118 10.58 -3.98 -6.71
CA ILE A 118 11.09 -2.63 -6.40
C ILE A 118 12.14 -2.60 -5.28
N GLY A 119 12.55 -3.76 -4.76
CA GLY A 119 13.66 -3.89 -3.82
C GLY A 119 13.28 -3.92 -2.34
N LEU A 120 11.99 -4.06 -1.99
CA LEU A 120 11.55 -4.22 -0.60
C LEU A 120 11.39 -5.70 -0.23
N SER A 121 11.44 -5.95 1.10
CA SER A 121 11.03 -7.21 1.69
C SER A 121 9.69 -7.01 2.41
N PRO A 122 8.55 -7.33 1.77
CA PRO A 122 7.25 -7.13 2.39
C PRO A 122 6.99 -8.13 3.51
N THR A 123 6.31 -7.69 4.56
CA THR A 123 5.62 -8.58 5.48
C THR A 123 4.26 -8.92 4.90
N LEU A 124 4.05 -10.18 4.51
CA LEU A 124 2.79 -10.67 3.95
C LEU A 124 2.08 -11.55 4.98
N ARG A 125 0.81 -11.25 5.27
CA ARG A 125 -0.03 -11.99 6.21
C ARG A 125 -1.38 -12.32 5.60
N TYR A 126 -1.87 -13.52 5.89
CA TYR A 126 -3.18 -14.00 5.49
C TYR A 126 -4.06 -14.26 6.71
N TYR A 127 -5.34 -13.93 6.59
CA TYR A 127 -6.32 -14.08 7.66
C TYR A 127 -7.52 -14.88 7.16
N LEU A 128 -8.06 -15.76 8.00
CA LEU A 128 -9.29 -16.50 7.66
C LEU A 128 -10.50 -15.55 7.74
N ALA A 129 -10.68 -14.77 6.69
CA ALA A 129 -11.71 -13.74 6.60
C ALA A 129 -12.07 -13.44 5.14
N GLY A 130 -13.24 -12.83 4.94
CA GLY A 130 -13.65 -12.24 3.67
C GLY A 130 -13.03 -10.86 3.45
N HIS A 131 -13.79 -9.97 2.75
CA HIS A 131 -13.36 -8.58 2.49
C HIS A 131 -13.59 -7.70 3.73
N THR A 132 -12.73 -7.87 4.74
CA THR A 132 -12.81 -7.15 6.02
C THR A 132 -11.45 -7.16 6.71
N ILE A 133 -11.26 -6.26 7.68
CA ILE A 133 -10.09 -6.22 8.55
C ILE A 133 -10.42 -6.97 9.84
N THR A 134 -9.58 -7.91 10.25
CA THR A 134 -9.76 -8.68 11.48
C THR A 134 -9.04 -8.04 12.68
N ARG A 135 -9.39 -8.48 13.89
CA ARG A 135 -8.68 -8.03 15.11
C ARG A 135 -7.23 -8.52 15.12
N ASP A 136 -7.01 -9.74 14.65
CA ASP A 136 -5.66 -10.32 14.59
C ASP A 136 -4.80 -9.55 13.59
N GLU A 137 -5.36 -9.14 12.46
CA GLU A 137 -4.68 -8.28 11.48
C GLU A 137 -4.29 -6.92 12.07
N ILE A 138 -5.16 -6.30 12.86
CA ILE A 138 -4.83 -5.06 13.57
C ILE A 138 -3.71 -5.27 14.59
N ALA A 139 -3.74 -6.39 15.34
CA ALA A 139 -2.69 -6.71 16.31
C ALA A 139 -1.33 -6.88 15.61
N ASP A 140 -1.29 -7.62 14.51
CA ASP A 140 -0.07 -7.82 13.70
C ASP A 140 0.47 -6.50 13.14
N ILE A 141 -0.43 -5.59 12.70
CA ILE A 141 -0.04 -4.26 12.21
C ILE A 141 0.59 -3.42 13.33
N VAL A 142 0.02 -3.44 14.52
CA VAL A 142 0.56 -2.70 15.68
C VAL A 142 1.96 -3.23 16.03
N GLU A 143 2.12 -4.54 16.14
CA GLU A 143 3.42 -5.17 16.40
C GLU A 143 4.44 -4.79 15.30
N TRP A 144 4.04 -4.89 14.04
CA TRP A 144 4.90 -4.53 12.91
C TRP A 144 5.33 -3.06 12.93
N LEU A 145 4.43 -2.14 13.30
CA LEU A 145 4.77 -0.72 13.44
C LEU A 145 5.75 -0.49 14.60
N ASP A 146 5.54 -1.14 15.74
CA ASP A 146 6.43 -1.03 16.90
C ASP A 146 7.85 -1.49 16.55
N GLU A 147 8.00 -2.59 15.83
CA GLU A 147 9.30 -3.08 15.37
C GLU A 147 10.04 -2.10 14.45
N HIS A 148 9.31 -1.27 13.71
CA HIS A 148 9.88 -0.45 12.65
C HIS A 148 9.93 1.05 12.96
N THR A 149 9.25 1.52 14.01
CA THR A 149 9.22 2.95 14.39
C THR A 149 10.09 3.26 15.62
N HIS A 150 10.45 2.27 16.41
CA HIS A 150 11.28 2.44 17.63
C HIS A 150 12.78 2.24 17.42
N THR A 151 13.26 2.15 16.19
CA THR A 151 14.71 2.11 15.93
C THR A 151 15.26 3.53 16.02
N THR A 152 15.65 3.93 17.22
CA THR A 152 16.48 5.13 17.51
C THR A 152 17.89 4.92 17.00
#